data_5e25fd31e93d1dc2c81f8269c5e4ec81
#
_entry.id   5e25fd31e93d1dc2c81f8269c5e4ec81
#
_cell.length_a   1.000
_cell.length_b   1.000
_cell.length_c   1.000
_cell.angle_alpha   90.00
_cell.angle_beta   90.00
_cell.angle_gamma   90.00
#
_symmetry.space_group_name_H-M   'P 1'
#
loop_
_entity.id
_entity.type
_entity.pdbx_description
1 polymer ?
#
loop_
_entity_poly.entity_id
_entity_poly.type
_entity_poly.pdbx_seq_one_letter_code
_entity_poly.pdbx_strand_id
1 'polypeptide(L)'
;MELTIDQALQQGVAAYKEGKLEEAKRLYQAILQSQPAHPDANHNLGLVAVSVNKADLALPLFKTAVEANPTIEQFWLSYIDA
;
A
#
# COMPACT_ATOMS: atom_id res chain seq x y z
N MET A 1 -6.89 21.52 0.47
CA MET A 1 -8.06 20.62 0.36
C MET A 1 -7.70 19.27 0.91
N GLU A 2 -8.53 18.78 1.80
CA GLU A 2 -8.26 17.50 2.43
C GLU A 2 -8.98 16.38 1.72
N LEU A 3 -8.25 15.29 1.51
CA LEU A 3 -8.83 14.07 0.95
C LEU A 3 -9.31 13.17 2.06
N THR A 4 -10.43 12.49 1.83
CA THR A 4 -10.80 11.38 2.71
C THR A 4 -9.83 10.22 2.47
N ILE A 5 -9.80 9.28 3.40
CA ILE A 5 -8.95 8.08 3.24
C ILE A 5 -9.32 7.32 1.97
N ASP A 6 -10.63 7.17 1.70
CA ASP A 6 -11.07 6.49 0.48
C ASP A 6 -10.64 7.24 -0.78
N GLN A 7 -10.72 8.56 -0.78
CA GLN A 7 -10.28 9.35 -1.94
C GLN A 7 -8.77 9.22 -2.15
N ALA A 8 -8.00 9.30 -1.07
CA ALA A 8 -6.54 9.14 -1.16
C ALA A 8 -6.18 7.75 -1.67
N LEU A 9 -6.88 6.72 -1.21
CA LEU A 9 -6.66 5.36 -1.68
C LEU A 9 -6.95 5.23 -3.18
N GLN A 10 -8.10 5.75 -3.63
CA GLN A 10 -8.47 5.70 -5.04
C GLN A 10 -7.47 6.44 -5.92
N GLN A 11 -7.02 7.60 -5.48
CA GLN A 11 -6.03 8.37 -6.22
C GLN A 11 -4.67 7.67 -6.25
N GLY A 12 -4.31 7.01 -5.14
CA GLY A 12 -3.08 6.22 -5.09
C GLY A 12 -3.10 5.07 -6.07
N VAL A 13 -4.22 4.34 -6.14
CA VAL A 13 -4.38 3.23 -7.08
C VAL A 13 -4.30 3.75 -8.52
N ALA A 14 -4.97 4.86 -8.83
CA ALA A 14 -4.92 5.45 -10.16
C ALA A 14 -3.50 5.87 -10.54
N ALA A 15 -2.79 6.51 -9.62
CA ALA A 15 -1.40 6.93 -9.84
C ALA A 15 -0.50 5.72 -10.10
N TYR A 16 -0.68 4.66 -9.32
CA TYR A 16 0.10 3.44 -9.49
C TYR A 16 -0.11 2.84 -10.89
N LYS A 17 -1.37 2.77 -11.33
CA LYS A 17 -1.71 2.23 -12.66
C LYS A 17 -1.13 3.06 -13.79
N GLU A 18 -0.97 4.37 -13.58
CA GLU A 18 -0.39 5.28 -14.57
C GLU A 18 1.14 5.31 -14.50
N GLY A 19 1.75 4.54 -13.61
CA GLY A 19 3.19 4.53 -13.44
C GLY A 19 3.73 5.70 -12.62
N LYS A 20 2.85 6.48 -12.00
CA LYS A 20 3.25 7.62 -11.17
C LYS A 20 3.55 7.15 -9.75
N LEU A 21 4.66 6.42 -9.60
CA LEU A 21 4.95 5.70 -8.36
C LEU A 21 5.22 6.63 -7.17
N GLU A 22 5.88 7.77 -7.40
CA GLU A 22 6.14 8.73 -6.33
C GLU A 22 4.85 9.34 -5.80
N GLU A 23 3.90 9.64 -6.68
CA GLU A 23 2.61 10.17 -6.28
C GLU A 23 1.82 9.13 -5.50
N ALA A 24 1.80 7.88 -5.98
CA ALA A 24 1.13 6.78 -5.28
C ALA A 24 1.72 6.61 -3.89
N LYS A 25 3.04 6.59 -3.78
CA LYS A 25 3.74 6.46 -2.50
C LYS A 25 3.31 7.55 -1.52
N ARG A 26 3.28 8.80 -1.96
CA ARG A 26 2.90 9.91 -1.09
C ARG A 26 1.48 9.78 -0.58
N LEU A 27 0.56 9.36 -1.46
CA LEU A 27 -0.84 9.19 -1.08
C LEU A 27 -1.00 8.08 -0.05
N TYR A 28 -0.33 6.93 -0.27
CA TYR A 28 -0.40 5.83 0.69
C TYR A 28 0.25 6.19 2.02
N GLN A 29 1.38 6.89 1.99
CA GLN A 29 2.04 7.34 3.22
C GLN A 29 1.16 8.30 4.01
N ALA A 30 0.42 9.17 3.34
CA ALA A 30 -0.52 10.07 4.01
C ALA A 30 -1.62 9.29 4.73
N ILE A 31 -2.14 8.23 4.10
CA ILE A 31 -3.12 7.36 4.75
C ILE A 31 -2.52 6.72 6.00
N LEU A 32 -1.29 6.24 5.92
CA LEU A 32 -0.65 5.54 7.02
C LEU A 32 -0.27 6.46 8.17
N GLN A 33 -0.13 7.76 7.93
CA GLN A 33 0.04 8.72 9.01
C GLN A 33 -1.21 8.81 9.87
N SER A 34 -2.37 8.68 9.24
CA SER A 34 -3.66 8.73 9.93
C SER A 34 -4.06 7.36 10.49
N GLN A 35 -3.83 6.31 9.71
CA GLN A 35 -4.20 4.94 10.07
C GLN A 35 -3.04 3.99 9.76
N PRO A 36 -2.08 3.85 10.70
CA PRO A 36 -0.86 3.04 10.44
C PRO A 36 -1.11 1.59 10.08
N ALA A 37 -2.24 1.02 10.52
CA ALA A 37 -2.58 -0.37 10.23
C ALA A 37 -3.58 -0.52 9.08
N HIS A 38 -3.81 0.53 8.29
CA HIS A 38 -4.75 0.46 7.17
C HIS A 38 -4.32 -0.64 6.19
N PRO A 39 -5.16 -1.68 5.99
CA PRO A 39 -4.72 -2.86 5.24
C PRO A 39 -4.36 -2.54 3.78
N ASP A 40 -5.26 -1.88 3.07
CA ASP A 40 -5.05 -1.60 1.65
C ASP A 40 -3.86 -0.67 1.42
N ALA A 41 -3.70 0.34 2.27
CA ALA A 41 -2.58 1.27 2.11
C ALA A 41 -1.24 0.57 2.35
N ASN A 42 -1.16 -0.30 3.36
CA ASN A 42 0.04 -1.09 3.61
C ASN A 42 0.35 -2.02 2.44
N HIS A 43 -0.66 -2.75 1.96
CA HIS A 43 -0.47 -3.66 0.85
C HIS A 43 -0.03 -2.92 -0.42
N ASN A 44 -0.73 -1.84 -0.75
CA ASN A 44 -0.45 -1.10 -1.97
C ASN A 44 0.89 -0.39 -1.92
N LEU A 45 1.29 0.14 -0.76
CA LEU A 45 2.63 0.71 -0.60
C LEU A 45 3.69 -0.37 -0.75
N GLY A 46 3.42 -1.58 -0.27
CA GLY A 46 4.29 -2.73 -0.50
C GLY A 46 4.48 -3.01 -1.99
N LEU A 47 3.40 -2.94 -2.77
CA LEU A 47 3.49 -3.12 -4.22
C LEU A 47 4.37 -2.04 -4.88
N VAL A 48 4.25 -0.80 -4.43
CA VAL A 48 5.13 0.27 -4.90
C VAL A 48 6.59 -0.05 -4.59
N ALA A 49 6.87 -0.51 -3.38
CA ALA A 49 8.24 -0.86 -2.98
C ALA A 49 8.81 -1.97 -3.86
N VAL A 50 8.03 -3.00 -4.17
CA VAL A 50 8.47 -4.06 -5.08
C VAL A 50 8.75 -3.49 -6.47
N SER A 51 7.89 -2.59 -6.94
CA SER A 51 8.03 -1.99 -8.27
C SER A 51 9.31 -1.19 -8.43
N VAL A 52 9.82 -0.63 -7.32
CA VAL A 52 11.08 0.13 -7.36
C VAL A 52 12.25 -0.71 -6.83
N ASN A 53 12.09 -2.03 -6.81
CA ASN A 53 13.14 -2.99 -6.45
C ASN A 53 13.61 -2.85 -5.00
N LYS A 54 12.66 -2.59 -4.09
CA LYS A 54 12.93 -2.49 -2.66
C LYS A 54 12.08 -3.50 -1.89
N ALA A 55 12.23 -4.77 -2.25
CA ALA A 55 11.44 -5.84 -1.66
C ALA A 55 11.64 -5.94 -0.14
N ASP A 56 12.80 -5.56 0.36
CA ASP A 56 13.09 -5.55 1.80
C ASP A 56 12.18 -4.58 2.56
N LEU A 57 11.79 -3.48 1.92
CA LEU A 57 10.83 -2.55 2.51
C LEU A 57 9.39 -3.04 2.37
N ALA A 58 9.12 -3.86 1.36
CA ALA A 58 7.78 -4.38 1.11
C ALA A 58 7.36 -5.42 2.15
N LEU A 59 8.29 -6.24 2.65
CA LEU A 59 7.95 -7.32 3.57
C LEU A 59 7.21 -6.85 4.82
N PRO A 60 7.70 -5.86 5.58
CA PRO A 60 6.96 -5.39 6.75
C PRO A 60 5.61 -4.76 6.40
N LEU A 61 5.51 -4.14 5.21
CA LEU A 61 4.24 -3.56 4.77
C LEU A 61 3.21 -4.66 4.47
N PHE A 62 3.62 -5.71 3.76
CA PHE A 62 2.74 -6.84 3.48
C PHE A 62 2.35 -7.57 4.76
N LYS A 63 3.30 -7.72 5.69
CA LYS A 63 3.02 -8.34 6.97
C LYS A 63 1.94 -7.58 7.74
N THR A 64 2.05 -6.26 7.80
CA THR A 64 1.05 -5.42 8.45
C THR A 64 -0.31 -5.59 7.80
N ALA A 65 -0.36 -5.66 6.48
CA ALA A 65 -1.62 -5.82 5.75
C ALA A 65 -2.31 -7.14 6.11
N VAL A 66 -1.57 -8.27 6.11
CA VAL A 66 -2.18 -9.56 6.43
C VAL A 66 -2.60 -9.65 7.89
N GLU A 67 -1.87 -9.00 8.79
CA GLU A 67 -2.24 -8.98 10.21
C GLU A 67 -3.48 -8.14 10.45
N ALA A 68 -3.62 -7.03 9.70
CA ALA A 68 -4.76 -6.15 9.83
C ALA A 68 -6.05 -6.77 9.25
N ASN A 69 -5.90 -7.52 8.14
CA ASN A 69 -7.05 -8.17 7.51
C ASN A 69 -6.62 -9.51 6.90
N PRO A 70 -6.60 -10.58 7.73
CA PRO A 70 -6.11 -11.88 7.27
C PRO A 70 -7.05 -12.62 6.32
N THR A 71 -8.24 -12.09 6.05
CA THR A 71 -9.20 -12.75 5.16
C THR A 71 -9.00 -12.41 3.69
N ILE A 72 -8.14 -11.44 3.38
CA ILE A 72 -7.90 -11.03 2.00
C ILE A 72 -6.78 -11.88 1.41
N GLU A 73 -7.16 -12.81 0.52
CA GLU A 73 -6.21 -13.75 -0.08
C GLU A 73 -5.07 -13.03 -0.80
N GLN A 74 -5.36 -11.95 -1.51
CA GLN A 74 -4.34 -11.20 -2.25
C GLN A 74 -3.23 -10.69 -1.35
N PHE A 75 -3.55 -10.31 -0.11
CA PHE A 75 -2.53 -9.84 0.84
C PHE A 75 -1.55 -10.97 1.18
N TRP A 76 -2.06 -12.16 1.40
CA TRP A 76 -1.20 -13.33 1.68
C TRP A 76 -0.33 -13.68 0.49
N LEU A 77 -0.90 -13.64 -0.73
CA LEU A 77 -0.15 -13.96 -1.94
C LEU A 77 1.01 -12.97 -2.12
N SER A 78 0.76 -11.69 -1.93
CA SER A 78 1.81 -10.68 -2.03
C SER A 78 2.90 -10.88 -0.98
N TYR A 79 2.50 -11.21 0.24
CA TYR A 79 3.44 -11.44 1.35
C TYR A 79 4.32 -12.65 1.07
N ILE A 80 3.74 -13.73 0.59
CA ILE A 80 4.47 -14.96 0.30
C ILE A 80 5.45 -14.76 -0.86
N ASP A 81 5.04 -14.00 -1.88
CA ASP A 81 5.86 -13.74 -3.07
C ASP A 81 7.00 -12.75 -2.81
N ALA A 82 6.93 -12.00 -1.75
CA ALA A 82 7.92 -10.97 -1.46
C ALA A 82 9.25 -11.52 -0.89
#